data_f7cf12deffa26160676873a004d9a877
#
_entry.id   f7cf12deffa26160676873a004d9a877
#
_cell.length_a   1.000
_cell.length_b   1.000
_cell.length_c   1.000
_cell.angle_alpha   90.00
_cell.angle_beta   90.00
_cell.angle_gamma   90.00
#
_symmetry.space_group_name_H-M   'P 1'
#
loop_
_entity.id
_entity.type
_entity.pdbx_description
1 polymer ?
#
loop_
_entity_poly.entity_id
_entity_poly.type
_entity_poly.pdbx_seq_one_letter_code
_entity_poly.pdbx_strand_id
1 'polypeptide(L)'
;MKICIINGPNLNLLGRRETSIYGSKSFELYLPELEEAFPELELEYFQSNHEGVIIDKLHEIGFAGYKGIVFNAGGYTHTSVSIADAVAAIETPVVEVHISNVFAREEFRKSSLLAKHCKGSISGFGLESYRLALHYFLSLKPRKLGFGAHK
;
A
#
# COMPACT_ATOMS: atom_id res chain seq x y z
N MET A 1 6.09 10.80 -10.68
CA MET A 1 5.40 10.68 -9.38
C MET A 1 5.91 9.42 -8.70
N LYS A 2 6.60 9.57 -7.60
CA LYS A 2 7.24 8.44 -6.89
C LYS A 2 6.32 7.92 -5.79
N ILE A 3 6.02 6.62 -5.84
CA ILE A 3 5.17 5.89 -4.89
C ILE A 3 5.97 4.73 -4.32
N CYS A 4 5.92 4.54 -3.00
CA CYS A 4 6.49 3.35 -2.37
C CYS A 4 5.38 2.36 -1.98
N ILE A 5 5.59 1.10 -2.33
CA ILE A 5 4.76 -0.01 -1.85
C ILE A 5 5.52 -0.69 -0.72
N ILE A 6 4.92 -0.73 0.47
CA ILE A 6 5.49 -1.40 1.64
C ILE A 6 4.62 -2.59 2.00
N ASN A 7 5.23 -3.76 2.02
CA ASN A 7 4.62 -5.01 2.49
C ASN A 7 5.25 -5.46 3.80
N GLY A 8 4.41 -5.77 4.76
CA GLY A 8 4.78 -6.22 6.10
C GLY A 8 5.04 -7.73 6.19
N PRO A 9 4.96 -8.26 7.44
CA PRO A 9 5.39 -9.62 7.73
C PRO A 9 4.60 -10.67 6.96
N ASN A 10 5.32 -11.72 6.57
CA ASN A 10 4.83 -12.89 5.85
C ASN A 10 4.43 -12.61 4.39
N LEU A 11 4.42 -11.37 3.93
CA LEU A 11 4.08 -11.05 2.55
C LEU A 11 5.21 -11.37 1.55
N ASN A 12 6.42 -11.66 2.06
CA ASN A 12 7.48 -12.31 1.28
C ASN A 12 7.11 -13.74 0.84
N LEU A 13 6.11 -14.36 1.48
CA LEU A 13 5.63 -15.71 1.19
C LEU A 13 4.41 -15.74 0.26
N LEU A 14 4.03 -14.62 -0.34
CA LEU A 14 2.97 -14.59 -1.35
C LEU A 14 3.26 -15.60 -2.47
N GLY A 15 2.24 -16.38 -2.83
CA GLY A 15 2.36 -17.47 -3.80
C GLY A 15 2.78 -18.81 -3.20
N ARG A 16 3.19 -18.85 -1.92
CA ARG A 16 3.66 -20.07 -1.24
C ARG A 16 2.77 -20.53 -0.10
N ARG A 17 2.12 -19.58 0.62
CA ARG A 17 1.27 -19.91 1.78
C ARG A 17 -0.17 -19.49 1.52
N GLU A 18 -1.11 -20.24 2.10
CA GLU A 18 -2.54 -19.89 2.12
C GLU A 18 -3.03 -19.35 0.77
N THR A 19 -2.73 -20.04 -0.33
CA THR A 19 -3.03 -19.58 -1.69
C THR A 19 -4.50 -19.35 -1.94
N SER A 20 -5.38 -20.00 -1.17
CA SER A 20 -6.83 -19.76 -1.18
C SER A 20 -7.22 -18.37 -0.65
N ILE A 21 -6.37 -17.76 0.19
CA ILE A 21 -6.59 -16.43 0.79
C ILE A 21 -5.83 -15.36 0.01
N TYR A 22 -4.54 -15.62 -0.29
CA TYR A 22 -3.61 -14.61 -0.83
C TYR A 22 -3.29 -14.80 -2.32
N GLY A 23 -3.79 -15.88 -2.96
CA GLY A 23 -3.46 -16.22 -4.34
C GLY A 23 -2.12 -16.93 -4.50
N SER A 24 -1.82 -17.37 -5.73
CA SER A 24 -0.66 -18.18 -6.08
C SER A 24 0.50 -17.39 -6.71
N LYS A 25 0.34 -16.09 -6.94
CA LYS A 25 1.36 -15.22 -7.52
C LYS A 25 2.18 -14.55 -6.44
N SER A 26 3.52 -14.58 -6.56
CA SER A 26 4.41 -13.80 -5.71
C SER A 26 4.35 -12.31 -6.04
N PHE A 27 4.76 -11.47 -5.10
CA PHE A 27 4.80 -10.02 -5.36
C PHE A 27 5.89 -9.65 -6.38
N GLU A 28 7.00 -10.38 -6.40
CA GLU A 28 8.09 -10.21 -7.36
C GLU A 28 7.63 -10.43 -8.82
N LEU A 29 6.66 -11.31 -9.03
CA LEU A 29 6.03 -11.51 -10.35
C LEU A 29 4.96 -10.47 -10.65
N TYR A 30 4.31 -9.94 -9.63
CA TYR A 30 3.23 -8.96 -9.78
C TYR A 30 3.76 -7.53 -10.00
N LEU A 31 4.87 -7.17 -9.38
CA LEU A 31 5.43 -5.82 -9.46
C LEU A 31 5.68 -5.34 -10.89
N PRO A 32 6.28 -6.14 -11.79
CA PRO A 32 6.45 -5.74 -13.19
C PRO A 32 5.12 -5.46 -13.92
N GLU A 33 4.06 -6.18 -13.56
CA GLU A 33 2.72 -5.91 -14.12
C GLU A 33 2.18 -4.54 -13.68
N LEU A 34 2.44 -4.16 -12.42
CA LEU A 34 2.10 -2.82 -11.93
C LEU A 34 2.91 -1.72 -12.63
N GLU A 35 4.21 -1.93 -12.79
CA GLU A 35 5.08 -0.97 -13.48
C GLU A 35 4.63 -0.75 -14.92
N GLU A 36 4.26 -1.81 -15.64
CA GLU A 36 3.73 -1.74 -17.00
C GLU A 36 2.37 -1.02 -17.05
N ALA A 37 1.49 -1.30 -16.09
CA ALA A 37 0.16 -0.71 -16.03
C ALA A 37 0.18 0.77 -15.64
N PHE A 38 1.20 1.22 -14.94
CA PHE A 38 1.33 2.60 -14.44
C PHE A 38 2.65 3.25 -14.86
N PRO A 39 2.90 3.43 -16.17
CA PRO A 39 4.18 3.96 -16.67
C PRO A 39 4.46 5.39 -16.19
N GLU A 40 3.46 6.10 -15.70
CA GLU A 40 3.57 7.46 -15.16
C GLU A 40 4.05 7.49 -13.71
N LEU A 41 4.08 6.33 -13.04
CA LEU A 41 4.52 6.19 -11.66
C LEU A 41 5.92 5.57 -11.61
N GLU A 42 6.76 6.10 -10.76
CA GLU A 42 8.01 5.46 -10.34
C GLU A 42 7.71 4.67 -9.08
N LEU A 43 7.68 3.34 -9.20
CA LEU A 43 7.35 2.45 -8.10
C LEU A 43 8.61 1.96 -7.40
N GLU A 44 8.67 2.16 -6.09
CA GLU A 44 9.62 1.51 -5.20
C GLU A 44 8.91 0.43 -4.40
N TYR A 45 9.53 -0.71 -4.24
CA TYR A 45 9.00 -1.82 -3.45
C TYR A 45 9.90 -2.15 -2.28
N PHE A 46 9.29 -2.31 -1.11
CA PHE A 46 9.97 -2.70 0.12
C PHE A 46 9.14 -3.71 0.89
N GLN A 47 9.79 -4.73 1.42
CA GLN A 47 9.16 -5.75 2.26
C GLN A 47 10.04 -6.02 3.49
N SER A 48 9.42 -6.15 4.66
CA SER A 48 10.10 -6.59 5.87
C SER A 48 9.15 -7.30 6.82
N ASN A 49 9.70 -8.29 7.54
CA ASN A 49 9.02 -8.96 8.65
C ASN A 49 9.24 -8.25 9.98
N HIS A 50 10.12 -7.23 10.03
CA HIS A 50 10.55 -6.58 11.26
C HIS A 50 9.82 -5.24 11.46
N GLU A 51 9.15 -5.10 12.60
CA GLU A 51 8.42 -3.90 12.95
C GLU A 51 9.29 -2.64 12.91
N GLY A 52 10.46 -2.68 13.55
CA GLY A 52 11.38 -1.54 13.59
C GLY A 52 11.92 -1.15 12.21
N VAL A 53 12.19 -2.12 11.34
CA VAL A 53 12.65 -1.88 9.97
C VAL A 53 11.56 -1.20 9.15
N ILE A 54 10.30 -1.60 9.32
CA ILE A 54 9.14 -0.96 8.68
C ILE A 54 9.01 0.50 9.15
N ILE A 55 9.14 0.73 10.45
CA ILE A 55 9.09 2.08 11.04
C ILE A 55 10.21 2.96 10.45
N ASP A 56 11.43 2.46 10.40
CA ASP A 56 12.57 3.20 9.83
C ASP A 56 12.33 3.53 8.35
N LYS A 57 11.75 2.60 7.60
CA LYS A 57 11.39 2.84 6.19
C LYS A 57 10.29 3.90 6.05
N LEU A 58 9.27 3.87 6.88
CA LEU A 58 8.23 4.89 6.92
C LEU A 58 8.83 6.28 7.20
N HIS A 59 9.76 6.39 8.15
CA HIS A 59 10.44 7.65 8.45
C HIS A 59 11.30 8.11 7.26
N GLU A 60 12.06 7.20 6.64
CA GLU A 60 12.92 7.51 5.50
C GLU A 60 12.13 8.15 4.36
N ILE A 61 11.02 7.51 3.95
CA ILE A 61 10.25 7.96 2.79
C ILE A 61 9.16 8.98 3.15
N GLY A 62 8.75 9.02 4.40
CA GLY A 62 7.65 9.85 4.87
C GLY A 62 7.90 11.34 4.78
N PHE A 63 9.17 11.77 4.69
CA PHE A 63 9.60 13.16 4.57
C PHE A 63 10.44 13.43 3.31
N ALA A 64 10.54 12.45 2.40
CA ALA A 64 11.43 12.50 1.25
C ALA A 64 10.75 12.96 -0.07
N GLY A 65 9.55 13.53 0.03
CA GLY A 65 8.82 14.04 -1.14
C GLY A 65 8.14 12.97 -2.01
N TYR A 66 8.01 11.73 -1.52
CA TYR A 66 7.17 10.74 -2.17
C TYR A 66 5.72 11.22 -2.24
N LYS A 67 5.01 10.88 -3.31
CA LYS A 67 3.62 11.28 -3.50
C LYS A 67 2.62 10.37 -2.81
N GLY A 68 3.06 9.19 -2.42
CA GLY A 68 2.23 8.25 -1.69
C GLY A 68 2.95 6.99 -1.23
N ILE A 69 2.34 6.34 -0.26
CA ILE A 69 2.72 5.02 0.22
C ILE A 69 1.50 4.11 0.11
N VAL A 70 1.66 2.98 -0.56
CA VAL A 70 0.71 1.87 -0.52
C VAL A 70 1.20 0.90 0.53
N PHE A 71 0.49 0.78 1.64
CA PHE A 71 0.96 0.07 2.80
C PHE A 71 0.07 -1.11 3.18
N ASN A 72 0.62 -2.31 3.07
CA ASN A 72 0.05 -3.53 3.62
C ASN A 72 0.90 -3.97 4.81
N ALA A 73 0.46 -3.60 6.00
CA ALA A 73 1.19 -3.91 7.25
C ALA A 73 1.04 -5.36 7.69
N GLY A 74 0.25 -6.17 6.98
CA GLY A 74 -0.02 -7.55 7.38
C GLY A 74 -0.65 -7.63 8.77
N GLY A 75 -0.24 -8.57 9.59
CA GLY A 75 -0.75 -8.73 10.95
C GLY A 75 -0.48 -7.54 11.86
N TYR A 76 0.54 -6.75 11.60
CA TYR A 76 0.82 -5.53 12.38
C TYR A 76 -0.28 -4.46 12.27
N THR A 77 -1.14 -4.54 11.28
CA THR A 77 -2.34 -3.69 11.16
C THR A 77 -3.18 -3.70 12.44
N HIS A 78 -3.24 -4.85 13.11
CA HIS A 78 -4.14 -5.10 14.23
C HIS A 78 -3.43 -5.06 15.58
N THR A 79 -2.10 -4.98 15.62
CA THR A 79 -1.30 -5.17 16.83
C THR A 79 -0.26 -4.08 17.08
N SER A 80 0.23 -3.39 16.04
CA SER A 80 1.34 -2.46 16.19
C SER A 80 0.88 -1.02 16.38
N VAL A 81 0.83 -0.58 17.61
CA VAL A 81 0.66 0.84 17.96
C VAL A 81 1.84 1.65 17.43
N SER A 82 3.06 1.11 17.49
CA SER A 82 4.26 1.83 17.05
C SER A 82 4.27 2.12 15.54
N ILE A 83 3.80 1.18 14.71
CA ILE A 83 3.64 1.43 13.28
C ILE A 83 2.53 2.46 13.03
N ALA A 84 1.42 2.37 13.76
CA ALA A 84 0.33 3.36 13.66
C ALA A 84 0.84 4.77 13.99
N ASP A 85 1.65 4.91 15.03
CA ASP A 85 2.27 6.19 15.41
C ASP A 85 3.22 6.70 14.32
N ALA A 86 3.99 5.81 13.69
CA ALA A 86 4.86 6.18 12.57
C ALA A 86 4.05 6.71 11.36
N VAL A 87 2.95 6.04 11.01
CA VAL A 87 2.05 6.51 9.93
C VAL A 87 1.46 7.88 10.27
N ALA A 88 1.09 8.08 11.53
CA ALA A 88 0.55 9.37 11.98
C ALA A 88 1.57 10.52 11.91
N ALA A 89 2.84 10.22 12.08
CA ALA A 89 3.92 11.21 12.17
C ALA A 89 4.43 11.71 10.81
N ILE A 90 4.30 10.93 9.75
CA ILE A 90 4.86 11.25 8.44
C ILE A 90 3.95 12.16 7.61
N GLU A 91 4.56 12.88 6.67
CA GLU A 91 3.86 13.81 5.78
C GLU A 91 3.33 13.12 4.51
N THR A 92 4.03 12.10 4.02
CA THR A 92 3.61 11.37 2.82
C THR A 92 2.29 10.65 3.05
N PRO A 93 1.27 10.86 2.20
CA PRO A 93 -0.03 10.21 2.38
C PRO A 93 0.06 8.70 2.21
N VAL A 94 -0.65 7.97 3.05
CA VAL A 94 -0.69 6.51 3.08
C VAL A 94 -2.08 6.02 2.68
N VAL A 95 -2.13 5.00 1.82
CA VAL A 95 -3.31 4.18 1.56
C VAL A 95 -3.05 2.79 2.11
N GLU A 96 -3.91 2.35 3.04
CA GLU A 96 -3.85 1.01 3.61
C GLU A 96 -4.43 -0.01 2.63
N VAL A 97 -3.73 -1.12 2.44
CA VAL A 97 -4.14 -2.20 1.54
C VAL A 97 -4.10 -3.55 2.24
N HIS A 98 -5.11 -4.36 2.00
CA HIS A 98 -5.17 -5.77 2.37
C HIS A 98 -5.57 -6.60 1.17
N ILE A 99 -4.89 -7.72 0.96
CA ILE A 99 -5.19 -8.67 -0.13
C ILE A 99 -6.49 -9.40 0.16
N SER A 100 -6.63 -9.92 1.39
CA SER A 100 -7.81 -10.66 1.81
C SER A 100 -8.97 -9.72 2.18
N ASN A 101 -10.19 -10.25 2.13
CA ASN A 101 -11.34 -9.61 2.77
C ASN A 101 -11.22 -9.81 4.28
N VAL A 102 -10.70 -8.82 4.98
CA VAL A 102 -10.47 -8.88 6.44
C VAL A 102 -11.75 -9.08 7.23
N PHE A 103 -12.90 -8.66 6.71
CA PHE A 103 -14.21 -8.82 7.35
C PHE A 103 -14.75 -10.26 7.29
N ALA A 104 -14.17 -11.10 6.43
CA ALA A 104 -14.51 -12.52 6.31
C ALA A 104 -13.57 -13.44 7.13
N ARG A 105 -12.68 -12.86 7.92
CA ARG A 105 -11.67 -13.57 8.72
C ARG A 105 -11.94 -13.43 10.22
N GLU A 106 -10.92 -13.69 11.05
CA GLU A 106 -11.05 -13.63 12.50
C GLU A 106 -11.45 -12.21 12.96
N GLU A 107 -12.17 -12.13 14.07
CA GLU A 107 -12.74 -10.87 14.58
C GLU A 107 -11.69 -9.77 14.76
N PHE A 108 -10.48 -10.10 15.24
CA PHE A 108 -9.42 -9.10 15.46
C PHE A 108 -8.94 -8.42 14.16
N ARG A 109 -9.18 -9.04 12.98
CA ARG A 109 -8.79 -8.46 11.68
C ARG A 109 -9.75 -7.38 11.18
N LYS A 110 -10.89 -7.23 11.83
CA LYS A 110 -11.89 -6.20 11.47
C LYS A 110 -11.51 -4.80 11.94
N SER A 111 -10.56 -4.70 12.88
CA SER A 111 -10.08 -3.42 13.41
C SER A 111 -8.66 -3.13 12.92
N SER A 112 -8.47 -1.93 12.38
CA SER A 112 -7.16 -1.43 11.97
C SER A 112 -6.72 -0.29 12.88
N LEU A 113 -5.50 -0.40 13.41
CA LEU A 113 -4.87 0.69 14.16
C LEU A 113 -4.35 1.80 13.24
N LEU A 114 -4.16 1.49 11.94
CA LEU A 114 -3.58 2.40 10.96
C LEU A 114 -4.63 3.25 10.25
N ALA A 115 -5.83 2.72 10.04
CA ALA A 115 -6.81 3.26 9.10
C ALA A 115 -7.14 4.73 9.34
N LYS A 116 -7.26 5.16 10.59
CA LYS A 116 -7.54 6.57 10.94
C LYS A 116 -6.45 7.55 10.52
N HIS A 117 -5.23 7.07 10.29
CA HIS A 117 -4.08 7.88 9.85
C HIS A 117 -3.84 7.78 8.34
N CYS A 118 -4.58 6.93 7.65
CA CYS A 118 -4.49 6.74 6.21
C CYS A 118 -5.51 7.58 5.46
N LYS A 119 -5.27 7.83 4.18
CA LYS A 119 -6.22 8.50 3.28
C LYS A 119 -7.43 7.63 2.98
N GLY A 120 -7.26 6.33 3.02
CA GLY A 120 -8.30 5.34 2.81
C GLY A 120 -7.75 3.94 3.02
N SER A 121 -8.66 2.97 2.98
CA SER A 121 -8.36 1.55 3.17
C SER A 121 -9.04 0.73 2.08
N ILE A 122 -8.30 -0.18 1.47
CA ILE A 122 -8.78 -1.06 0.40
C ILE A 122 -8.50 -2.49 0.84
N SER A 123 -9.52 -3.34 0.84
CA SER A 123 -9.35 -4.74 1.22
C SER A 123 -10.22 -5.67 0.39
N GLY A 124 -9.75 -6.91 0.18
CA GLY A 124 -10.57 -7.99 -0.31
C GLY A 124 -10.51 -8.26 -1.82
N PHE A 125 -9.78 -7.46 -2.59
CA PHE A 125 -9.70 -7.62 -4.05
C PHE A 125 -8.43 -8.34 -4.50
N GLY A 126 -7.81 -9.13 -3.62
CA GLY A 126 -6.55 -9.80 -3.94
C GLY A 126 -5.45 -8.80 -4.26
N LEU A 127 -4.58 -9.13 -5.20
CA LEU A 127 -3.51 -8.24 -5.66
C LEU A 127 -4.06 -6.97 -6.35
N GLU A 128 -5.27 -7.00 -6.89
CA GLU A 128 -5.90 -5.81 -7.48
C GLU A 128 -6.10 -4.68 -6.46
N SER A 129 -6.08 -4.98 -5.16
CA SER A 129 -6.13 -3.96 -4.10
C SER A 129 -4.98 -2.96 -4.22
N TYR A 130 -3.78 -3.42 -4.62
CA TYR A 130 -2.63 -2.53 -4.89
C TYR A 130 -2.87 -1.65 -6.11
N ARG A 131 -3.43 -2.21 -7.17
CA ARG A 131 -3.76 -1.48 -8.40
C ARG A 131 -4.76 -0.36 -8.11
N LEU A 132 -5.78 -0.64 -7.32
CA LEU A 132 -6.78 0.36 -6.91
C LEU A 132 -6.14 1.50 -6.11
N ALA A 133 -5.21 1.20 -5.21
CA ALA A 133 -4.48 2.21 -4.46
C ALA A 133 -3.62 3.11 -5.38
N LEU A 134 -2.96 2.53 -6.37
CA LEU A 134 -2.18 3.28 -7.36
C LEU A 134 -3.07 4.18 -8.22
N HIS A 135 -4.25 3.72 -8.60
CA HIS A 135 -5.25 4.56 -9.29
C HIS A 135 -5.66 5.77 -8.46
N TYR A 136 -5.83 5.60 -7.15
CA TYR A 136 -6.11 6.73 -6.27
C TYR A 136 -5.02 7.79 -6.36
N PHE A 137 -3.76 7.41 -6.19
CA PHE A 137 -2.65 8.38 -6.27
C PHE A 137 -2.54 9.03 -7.64
N LEU A 138 -2.74 8.27 -8.70
CA LEU A 138 -2.72 8.80 -10.07
C LEU A 138 -3.84 9.83 -10.29
N SER A 139 -5.00 9.65 -9.65
CA SER A 139 -6.12 10.57 -9.75
C SER A 139 -5.84 11.94 -9.15
N LEU A 140 -4.82 12.05 -8.29
CA LEU A 140 -4.42 13.31 -7.66
C LEU A 140 -3.56 14.21 -8.57
N LYS A 141 -3.14 13.71 -9.74
CA LYS A 141 -2.46 14.56 -10.75
C LYS A 141 -3.41 15.69 -11.18
N PRO A 142 -2.94 16.95 -11.24
CA PRO A 142 -3.73 18.02 -11.84
C PRO A 142 -4.14 17.62 -13.25
N ARG A 143 -5.43 17.58 -13.53
CA ARG A 143 -5.92 17.46 -14.89
C ARG A 143 -5.47 18.72 -15.63
N LYS A 144 -4.67 18.57 -16.69
CA LYS A 144 -4.49 19.65 -17.65
C LYS A 144 -5.87 19.91 -18.26
N LEU A 145 -6.56 20.93 -17.78
CA LEU A 145 -7.72 21.46 -18.47
C LEU A 145 -7.18 22.00 -19.80
N GLY A 146 -7.40 21.25 -20.85
CA GLY A 146 -7.21 21.75 -22.20
C GLY A 146 -8.29 22.81 -22.45
N PHE A 147 -7.99 24.04 -22.17
CA PHE A 147 -8.74 25.13 -22.78
C PHE A 147 -8.41 25.09 -24.26
N GLY A 148 -9.26 24.44 -25.04
CA GLY A 148 -9.29 24.64 -26.47
C GLY A 148 -9.53 26.11 -26.71
N ALA A 149 -8.52 26.80 -27.22
CA ALA A 149 -8.71 28.14 -27.76
C ALA A 149 -9.66 27.98 -28.96
N HIS A 150 -10.91 28.29 -28.80
CA HIS A 150 -11.78 28.57 -29.90
C HIS A 150 -11.34 29.93 -30.47
N LYS A 151 -10.69 29.86 -31.64
CA LYS A 151 -10.60 31.01 -32.54
C LYS A 151 -11.91 31.19 -33.26
#